data_8b5cf4b4a3b16f791c0efcc3c95ec0e8
#
_entry.id   8b5cf4b4a3b16f791c0efcc3c95ec0e8
#
_cell.length_a   1.000
_cell.length_b   1.000
_cell.length_c   1.000
_cell.angle_alpha   90.00
_cell.angle_beta   90.00
_cell.angle_gamma   90.00
#
_symmetry.space_group_name_H-M   'P 1'
#
loop_
_entity.id
_entity.type
_entity.pdbx_description
1 polymer ?
#
loop_
_entity_poly.entity_id
_entity_poly.type
_entity_poly.pdbx_seq_one_letter_code
_entity_poly.pdbx_strand_id
1 'polypeptide(L)'
;MSQTREKIQDGIADAKTEQSIVKPYVMSHGTMECYSLKESRKFYEEFLGLECVRHAKPAIVVRCGLKFHIVAVEVGAAVHPVNVLNHWGVDVATKEEVDKAHEAALKYKDKYNIRQVLPVVMQHGVYSFYMEDLDHNWWEIQYYPGFQNEDLFDFGDRFSMDDGAEVGELKELDIKTTA
;
A
#
# COMPACT_ATOMS: atom_id res chain seq x y z
N MET A 1 14.45 21.69 26.49
CA MET A 1 12.99 21.89 26.51
C MET A 1 12.38 20.80 25.63
N SER A 2 11.72 19.83 26.27
CA SER A 2 10.97 18.79 25.54
C SER A 2 9.76 19.47 24.89
N GLN A 3 9.80 19.64 23.58
CA GLN A 3 8.57 19.97 22.85
C GLN A 3 7.61 18.82 23.04
N THR A 4 6.53 19.06 23.74
CA THR A 4 5.38 18.18 23.78
C THR A 4 4.88 18.04 22.36
N ARG A 5 5.20 16.94 21.69
CA ARG A 5 4.65 16.63 20.37
C ARG A 5 3.17 16.43 20.56
N GLU A 6 2.35 17.31 19.99
CA GLU A 6 0.92 17.03 19.88
C GLU A 6 0.78 15.69 19.15
N LYS A 7 0.16 14.71 19.80
CA LYS A 7 -0.26 13.46 19.14
C LYS A 7 -1.31 13.84 18.12
N ILE A 8 -0.88 14.03 16.90
CA ILE A 8 -1.81 14.07 15.78
C ILE A 8 -2.33 12.64 15.64
N GLN A 9 -3.64 12.45 15.61
CA GLN A 9 -4.32 11.14 15.60
C GLN A 9 -3.84 10.16 14.51
N ASP A 10 -3.00 10.59 13.58
CA ASP A 10 -2.70 9.88 12.35
C ASP A 10 -1.23 9.46 12.25
N GLY A 11 -0.72 8.71 13.18
CA GLY A 11 0.50 7.97 12.92
C GLY A 11 1.81 8.64 13.31
N ILE A 12 1.82 9.60 14.23
CA ILE A 12 3.02 9.95 14.98
C ILE A 12 3.01 9.15 16.26
N ALA A 13 3.97 8.27 16.41
CA ALA A 13 4.11 7.41 17.57
C ALA A 13 5.51 7.51 18.17
N ASP A 14 5.62 7.17 19.44
CA ASP A 14 6.92 6.92 20.06
C ASP A 14 7.46 5.57 19.57
N ALA A 15 8.77 5.43 19.57
CA ALA A 15 9.40 4.15 19.26
C ALA A 15 8.84 3.04 20.16
N LYS A 16 8.46 1.91 19.58
CA LYS A 16 7.78 0.81 20.27
C LYS A 16 8.60 0.24 21.45
N THR A 17 9.93 0.31 21.36
CA THR A 17 10.83 -0.17 22.40
C THR A 17 11.92 0.86 22.70
N GLU A 18 12.26 1.02 23.99
CA GLU A 18 13.37 1.87 24.42
C GLU A 18 14.72 1.35 23.92
N GLN A 19 14.83 0.05 23.63
CA GLN A 19 16.05 -0.59 23.14
C GLN A 19 16.28 -0.38 21.63
N SER A 20 15.29 0.10 20.89
CA SER A 20 15.51 0.36 19.47
C SER A 20 16.58 1.42 19.26
N ILE A 21 17.53 1.14 18.36
CA ILE A 21 18.63 2.07 18.03
C ILE A 21 18.07 3.31 17.33
N VAL A 22 17.21 3.10 16.32
CA VAL A 22 16.48 4.18 15.68
C VAL A 22 15.22 4.48 16.49
N LYS A 23 14.91 5.76 16.67
CA LYS A 23 13.71 6.21 17.38
C LYS A 23 12.71 6.78 16.36
N PRO A 24 12.04 5.92 15.58
CA PRO A 24 11.09 6.38 14.59
C PRO A 24 9.83 6.91 15.29
N TYR A 25 9.15 7.85 14.64
CA TYR A 25 7.84 8.33 15.08
C TYR A 25 6.81 8.34 13.95
N VAL A 26 7.23 8.13 12.71
CA VAL A 26 6.35 7.98 11.55
C VAL A 26 7.08 7.33 10.39
N MET A 27 6.37 6.52 9.62
CA MET A 27 6.82 6.13 8.28
C MET A 27 6.43 7.25 7.31
N SER A 28 7.42 7.90 6.72
CA SER A 28 7.19 9.11 5.93
C SER A 28 6.84 8.82 4.46
N HIS A 29 7.56 7.91 3.82
CA HIS A 29 7.40 7.66 2.40
C HIS A 29 7.94 6.31 1.95
N GLY A 30 7.47 5.88 0.78
CA GLY A 30 8.07 4.85 -0.06
C GLY A 30 8.57 5.47 -1.37
N THR A 31 9.20 4.66 -2.21
CA THR A 31 9.68 5.09 -3.52
C THR A 31 9.35 4.01 -4.54
N MET A 32 8.94 4.41 -5.73
CA MET A 32 8.72 3.54 -6.88
C MET A 32 9.30 4.17 -8.16
N GLU A 33 9.56 3.36 -9.16
CA GLU A 33 10.06 3.79 -10.46
C GLU A 33 8.92 3.99 -11.44
N CYS A 34 9.12 4.85 -12.45
CA CYS A 34 8.19 4.99 -13.56
C CYS A 34 8.92 5.27 -14.89
N TYR A 35 8.26 4.90 -15.99
CA TYR A 35 8.74 5.21 -17.34
C TYR A 35 8.65 6.69 -17.67
N SER A 36 7.52 7.31 -17.31
CA SER A 36 7.23 8.70 -17.67
C SER A 36 6.31 9.33 -16.62
N LEU A 37 6.78 10.37 -15.96
CA LEU A 37 5.98 11.11 -14.99
C LEU A 37 4.66 11.60 -15.55
N LYS A 38 4.61 11.94 -16.84
CA LYS A 38 3.39 12.42 -17.48
C LYS A 38 2.32 11.33 -17.54
N GLU A 39 2.68 10.15 -18.01
CA GLU A 39 1.73 9.03 -18.18
C GLU A 39 1.38 8.41 -16.82
N SER A 40 2.36 8.25 -15.93
CA SER A 40 2.15 7.71 -14.60
C SER A 40 1.28 8.63 -13.74
N ARG A 41 1.51 9.94 -13.77
CA ARG A 41 0.67 10.93 -13.10
C ARG A 41 -0.78 10.86 -13.57
N LYS A 42 -1.01 10.70 -14.88
CA LYS A 42 -2.35 10.54 -15.43
C LYS A 42 -3.05 9.31 -14.87
N PHE A 43 -2.34 8.18 -14.78
CA PHE A 43 -2.89 6.97 -14.15
C PHE A 43 -3.20 7.19 -12.67
N TYR A 44 -2.28 7.76 -11.91
CA TYR A 44 -2.49 7.99 -10.47
C TYR A 44 -3.63 8.96 -10.18
N GLU A 45 -3.76 10.07 -10.93
CA GLU A 45 -4.82 11.06 -10.72
C GLU A 45 -6.17 10.63 -11.30
N GLU A 46 -6.21 10.16 -12.57
CA GLU A 46 -7.47 9.88 -13.26
C GLU A 46 -8.05 8.51 -12.94
N PHE A 47 -7.20 7.49 -12.73
CA PHE A 47 -7.66 6.12 -12.48
C PHE A 47 -7.70 5.80 -10.99
N LEU A 48 -6.62 6.04 -10.26
CA LEU A 48 -6.54 5.74 -8.81
C LEU A 48 -7.15 6.84 -7.93
N GLY A 49 -7.35 8.05 -8.43
CA GLY A 49 -7.88 9.17 -7.67
C GLY A 49 -6.92 9.72 -6.61
N LEU A 50 -5.62 9.53 -6.80
CA LEU A 50 -4.59 9.98 -5.86
C LEU A 50 -4.17 11.42 -6.12
N GLU A 51 -3.70 12.12 -5.10
CA GLU A 51 -3.09 13.44 -5.25
C GLU A 51 -1.65 13.32 -5.74
N CYS A 52 -1.28 14.10 -6.76
CA CYS A 52 0.08 14.15 -7.27
C CYS A 52 0.63 15.57 -7.27
N VAL A 53 1.84 15.74 -6.75
CA VAL A 53 2.56 17.03 -6.84
C VAL A 53 3.99 16.81 -7.31
N ARG A 54 4.48 17.73 -8.15
CA ARG A 54 5.88 17.72 -8.54
C ARG A 54 6.73 18.39 -7.47
N HIS A 55 7.70 17.66 -6.93
CA HIS A 55 8.60 18.19 -5.91
C HIS A 55 10.07 18.25 -6.37
N ALA A 56 10.42 17.51 -7.42
CA ALA A 56 11.75 17.49 -8.01
C ALA A 56 11.66 17.29 -9.52
N LYS A 57 12.75 17.59 -10.25
CA LYS A 57 12.75 17.45 -11.71
C LYS A 57 12.42 16.04 -12.19
N PRO A 58 13.02 14.96 -11.61
CA PRO A 58 12.74 13.59 -12.05
C PRO A 58 11.63 12.90 -11.25
N ALA A 59 10.88 13.60 -10.38
CA ALA A 59 10.00 12.92 -9.44
C ALA A 59 8.72 13.68 -9.11
N ILE A 60 7.65 12.93 -8.87
CA ILE A 60 6.39 13.41 -8.27
C ILE A 60 6.16 12.69 -6.94
N VAL A 61 5.45 13.36 -6.04
CA VAL A 61 4.93 12.79 -4.82
C VAL A 61 3.46 12.43 -5.04
N VAL A 62 3.09 11.22 -4.66
CA VAL A 62 1.75 10.65 -4.78
C VAL A 62 1.23 10.30 -3.39
N ARG A 63 -0.01 10.67 -3.06
CA ARG A 63 -0.60 10.33 -1.76
C ARG A 63 -2.11 10.10 -1.83
N CYS A 64 -2.60 9.38 -0.82
CA CYS A 64 -3.99 9.36 -0.41
C CYS A 64 -4.01 9.49 1.13
N GLY A 65 -4.59 10.57 1.65
CA GLY A 65 -4.50 10.87 3.08
C GLY A 65 -3.30 11.74 3.49
N LEU A 66 -2.92 11.76 4.79
CA LEU A 66 -2.17 12.88 5.35
C LEU A 66 -0.68 12.63 5.62
N LYS A 67 -0.23 11.42 5.96
CA LYS A 67 1.11 11.23 6.53
C LYS A 67 2.07 10.44 5.66
N PHE A 68 1.59 9.43 4.97
CA PHE A 68 2.40 8.62 4.10
C PHE A 68 2.26 9.07 2.65
N HIS A 69 3.34 9.05 1.90
CA HIS A 69 3.32 9.31 0.47
C HIS A 69 4.29 8.38 -0.28
N ILE A 70 4.15 8.31 -1.58
CA ILE A 70 5.04 7.57 -2.45
C ILE A 70 5.74 8.58 -3.37
N VAL A 71 7.04 8.42 -3.54
CA VAL A 71 7.83 9.20 -4.51
C VAL A 71 7.97 8.37 -5.78
N ALA A 72 7.32 8.77 -6.86
CA ALA A 72 7.51 8.17 -8.17
C ALA A 72 8.64 8.88 -8.92
N VAL A 73 9.67 8.13 -9.28
CA VAL A 73 10.89 8.64 -9.92
C VAL A 73 10.93 8.18 -11.37
N GLU A 74 11.06 9.13 -12.30
CA GLU A 74 11.21 8.83 -13.73
C GLU A 74 12.61 8.31 -14.00
N VAL A 75 12.69 7.04 -14.40
CA VAL A 75 13.91 6.35 -14.79
C VAL A 75 13.88 5.92 -16.27
N GLY A 76 12.77 6.19 -16.95
CA GLY A 76 12.60 5.82 -18.36
C GLY A 76 12.71 4.31 -18.57
N ALA A 77 13.41 3.90 -19.60
CA ALA A 77 13.57 2.48 -19.94
C ALA A 77 14.34 1.64 -18.90
N ALA A 78 14.87 2.26 -17.85
CA ALA A 78 15.56 1.56 -16.77
C ALA A 78 14.61 1.10 -15.63
N VAL A 79 13.30 1.18 -15.82
CA VAL A 79 12.33 0.64 -14.86
C VAL A 79 12.58 -0.84 -14.59
N HIS A 80 12.61 -1.21 -13.30
CA HIS A 80 12.74 -2.57 -12.83
C HIS A 80 11.38 -3.14 -12.46
N PRO A 81 10.86 -4.14 -13.20
CA PRO A 81 9.61 -4.80 -12.83
C PRO A 81 9.69 -5.41 -11.43
N VAL A 82 8.66 -5.16 -10.62
CA VAL A 82 8.49 -5.83 -9.33
C VAL A 82 7.42 -6.91 -9.42
N ASN A 83 7.36 -7.82 -8.46
CA ASN A 83 6.30 -8.83 -8.42
C ASN A 83 5.15 -8.40 -7.50
N VAL A 84 4.05 -9.14 -7.56
CA VAL A 84 2.81 -8.83 -6.81
C VAL A 84 3.00 -8.75 -5.29
N LEU A 85 4.01 -9.39 -4.72
CA LEU A 85 4.30 -9.28 -3.28
C LEU A 85 4.87 -7.90 -2.89
N ASN A 86 5.24 -7.10 -3.87
CA ASN A 86 5.75 -5.74 -3.69
C ASN A 86 4.72 -4.75 -4.26
N HIS A 87 3.63 -4.55 -3.53
CA HIS A 87 2.49 -3.75 -3.96
C HIS A 87 2.15 -2.62 -2.99
N TRP A 88 1.35 -1.70 -3.48
CA TRP A 88 0.77 -0.59 -2.72
C TRP A 88 -0.72 -0.85 -2.53
N GLY A 89 -1.22 -0.77 -1.28
CA GLY A 89 -2.63 -0.93 -0.95
C GLY A 89 -3.39 0.40 -1.01
N VAL A 90 -4.59 0.35 -1.54
CA VAL A 90 -5.56 1.45 -1.53
C VAL A 90 -6.90 0.91 -1.01
N ASP A 91 -7.35 1.45 0.12
CA ASP A 91 -8.64 1.09 0.70
C ASP A 91 -9.78 1.86 0.01
N VAL A 92 -10.86 1.13 -0.26
CA VAL A 92 -12.14 1.69 -0.67
C VAL A 92 -13.21 1.38 0.36
N ALA A 93 -14.32 2.12 0.35
CA ALA A 93 -15.29 2.08 1.43
C ALA A 93 -16.21 0.85 1.43
N THR A 94 -16.34 0.15 0.30
CA THR A 94 -17.25 -1.00 0.16
C THR A 94 -16.72 -2.06 -0.81
N LYS A 95 -17.26 -3.29 -0.70
CA LYS A 95 -16.98 -4.38 -1.67
C LYS A 95 -17.41 -4.01 -3.08
N GLU A 96 -18.53 -3.33 -3.22
CA GLU A 96 -19.06 -2.88 -4.51
C GLU A 96 -18.12 -1.88 -5.19
N GLU A 97 -17.35 -1.12 -4.41
CA GLU A 97 -16.32 -0.24 -4.96
C GLU A 97 -15.09 -1.01 -5.44
N VAL A 98 -14.73 -2.12 -4.79
CA VAL A 98 -13.71 -3.05 -5.29
C VAL A 98 -14.15 -3.64 -6.63
N ASP A 99 -15.40 -4.14 -6.72
CA ASP A 99 -15.94 -4.72 -7.96
C ASP A 99 -15.95 -3.69 -9.10
N LYS A 100 -16.42 -2.48 -8.84
CA LYS A 100 -16.41 -1.38 -9.82
C LYS A 100 -14.99 -0.99 -10.27
N ALA A 101 -14.05 -0.96 -9.34
CA ALA A 101 -12.65 -0.68 -9.64
C ALA A 101 -12.04 -1.79 -10.52
N HIS A 102 -12.35 -3.06 -10.22
CA HIS A 102 -11.93 -4.20 -11.03
C HIS A 102 -12.50 -4.14 -12.46
N GLU A 103 -13.81 -3.91 -12.60
CA GLU A 103 -14.47 -3.72 -13.90
C GLU A 103 -13.85 -2.54 -14.67
N ALA A 104 -13.59 -1.43 -13.99
CA ALA A 104 -12.94 -0.26 -14.57
C ALA A 104 -11.50 -0.57 -15.03
N ALA A 105 -10.73 -1.34 -14.24
CA ALA A 105 -9.38 -1.76 -14.60
C ALA A 105 -9.38 -2.59 -15.89
N LEU A 106 -10.30 -3.53 -16.03
CA LEU A 106 -10.48 -4.32 -17.25
C LEU A 106 -10.94 -3.46 -18.44
N LYS A 107 -11.93 -2.59 -18.24
CA LYS A 107 -12.50 -1.73 -19.28
C LYS A 107 -11.53 -0.70 -19.82
N TYR A 108 -10.73 -0.11 -18.96
CA TYR A 108 -9.81 0.97 -19.31
C TYR A 108 -8.35 0.52 -19.39
N LYS A 109 -8.13 -0.80 -19.47
CA LYS A 109 -6.81 -1.41 -19.53
C LYS A 109 -5.90 -0.74 -20.56
N ASP A 110 -6.38 -0.62 -21.78
CA ASP A 110 -5.60 -0.01 -22.88
C ASP A 110 -5.43 1.51 -22.71
N LYS A 111 -6.44 2.20 -22.19
CA LYS A 111 -6.37 3.66 -21.97
C LYS A 111 -5.24 4.06 -21.02
N TYR A 112 -5.01 3.26 -19.99
CA TYR A 112 -4.02 3.54 -18.94
C TYR A 112 -2.80 2.62 -19.01
N ASN A 113 -2.71 1.78 -20.04
CA ASN A 113 -1.64 0.79 -20.20
C ASN A 113 -1.48 -0.13 -18.97
N ILE A 114 -2.59 -0.50 -18.32
CA ILE A 114 -2.60 -1.47 -17.24
C ILE A 114 -2.14 -2.81 -17.83
N ARG A 115 -1.11 -3.42 -17.26
CA ARG A 115 -0.47 -4.62 -17.80
C ARG A 115 -1.21 -5.88 -17.43
N GLN A 116 -1.61 -5.99 -16.18
CA GLN A 116 -2.31 -7.14 -15.65
C GLN A 116 -3.38 -6.73 -14.66
N VAL A 117 -4.49 -7.47 -14.64
CA VAL A 117 -5.56 -7.37 -13.64
C VAL A 117 -5.85 -8.78 -13.17
N LEU A 118 -5.69 -9.05 -11.88
CA LEU A 118 -5.98 -10.35 -11.28
C LEU A 118 -7.45 -10.41 -10.85
N PRO A 119 -8.02 -11.62 -10.71
CA PRO A 119 -9.39 -11.77 -10.22
C PRO A 119 -9.57 -11.19 -8.82
N VAL A 120 -10.80 -10.76 -8.52
CA VAL A 120 -11.18 -10.40 -7.15
C VAL A 120 -11.19 -11.65 -6.28
N VAL A 121 -10.63 -11.53 -5.09
CA VAL A 121 -10.54 -12.61 -4.10
C VAL A 121 -10.89 -12.12 -2.70
N MET A 122 -11.25 -13.06 -1.83
CA MET A 122 -11.31 -12.85 -0.38
C MET A 122 -10.12 -13.59 0.23
N GLN A 123 -9.19 -12.86 0.82
CA GLN A 123 -8.02 -13.45 1.48
C GLN A 123 -7.58 -12.59 2.65
N HIS A 124 -7.06 -13.19 3.71
CA HIS A 124 -6.56 -12.47 4.90
C HIS A 124 -7.56 -11.49 5.52
N GLY A 125 -8.88 -11.82 5.42
CA GLY A 125 -9.95 -10.94 5.89
C GLY A 125 -10.25 -9.73 4.99
N VAL A 126 -9.60 -9.65 3.85
CA VAL A 126 -9.69 -8.53 2.90
C VAL A 126 -10.33 -8.98 1.60
N TYR A 127 -11.27 -8.18 1.09
CA TYR A 127 -11.86 -8.35 -0.24
C TYR A 127 -11.14 -7.44 -1.22
N SER A 128 -10.37 -8.00 -2.14
CA SER A 128 -9.46 -7.22 -2.97
C SER A 128 -9.18 -7.82 -4.33
N PHE A 129 -8.55 -7.03 -5.19
CA PHE A 129 -7.86 -7.51 -6.38
C PHE A 129 -6.54 -6.76 -6.57
N TYR A 130 -5.64 -7.37 -7.34
CA TYR A 130 -4.36 -6.79 -7.69
C TYR A 130 -4.31 -6.41 -9.16
N MET A 131 -3.61 -5.32 -9.46
CA MET A 131 -3.30 -4.95 -10.85
C MET A 131 -1.87 -4.43 -10.97
N GLU A 132 -1.26 -4.72 -12.12
CA GLU A 132 0.04 -4.21 -12.53
C GLU A 132 -0.17 -2.98 -13.41
N ASP A 133 0.39 -1.84 -12.99
CA ASP A 133 0.28 -0.59 -13.74
C ASP A 133 1.22 -0.53 -14.96
N LEU A 134 1.24 0.63 -15.64
CA LEU A 134 2.06 0.86 -16.82
C LEU A 134 3.56 0.78 -16.54
N ASP A 135 3.97 1.00 -15.30
CA ASP A 135 5.35 1.09 -14.84
C ASP A 135 5.85 -0.19 -14.15
N HIS A 136 5.06 -1.27 -14.20
CA HIS A 136 5.31 -2.53 -13.49
C HIS A 136 5.22 -2.43 -11.96
N ASN A 137 4.58 -1.38 -11.42
CA ASN A 137 4.23 -1.35 -10.02
C ASN A 137 2.90 -2.09 -9.81
N TRP A 138 2.76 -2.74 -8.67
CA TRP A 138 1.55 -3.44 -8.31
C TRP A 138 0.72 -2.64 -7.32
N TRP A 139 -0.59 -2.71 -7.50
CA TRP A 139 -1.59 -2.05 -6.68
C TRP A 139 -2.61 -3.07 -6.23
N GLU A 140 -2.93 -3.07 -4.93
CA GLU A 140 -4.06 -3.76 -4.34
C GLU A 140 -5.18 -2.76 -4.10
N ILE A 141 -6.36 -3.00 -4.67
CA ILE A 141 -7.56 -2.25 -4.35
C ILE A 141 -8.38 -3.12 -3.43
N GLN A 142 -8.59 -2.68 -2.21
CA GLN A 142 -9.12 -3.52 -1.15
C GLN A 142 -10.25 -2.87 -0.36
N TYR A 143 -11.08 -3.73 0.25
CA TYR A 143 -12.04 -3.39 1.28
C TYR A 143 -11.81 -4.26 2.50
N TYR A 144 -11.71 -3.61 3.65
CA TYR A 144 -11.70 -4.22 4.97
C TYR A 144 -12.82 -3.59 5.82
N PRO A 145 -13.64 -4.39 6.56
CA PRO A 145 -14.83 -3.88 7.26
C PRO A 145 -14.53 -3.13 8.58
N GLY A 146 -13.35 -2.59 8.76
CA GLY A 146 -12.91 -1.92 9.97
C GLY A 146 -11.73 -1.00 9.69
N PHE A 147 -10.86 -0.89 10.66
CA PHE A 147 -9.56 -0.21 10.54
C PHE A 147 -8.47 -1.27 10.62
N GLN A 148 -8.13 -1.85 9.46
CA GLN A 148 -7.21 -3.00 9.39
C GLN A 148 -5.91 -2.77 10.16
N ASN A 149 -5.36 -1.58 10.12
CA ASN A 149 -4.13 -1.25 10.84
C ASN A 149 -4.31 -1.38 12.35
N GLU A 150 -5.34 -0.75 12.92
CA GLU A 150 -5.65 -0.82 14.35
C GLU A 150 -6.02 -2.24 14.75
N ASP A 151 -6.89 -2.88 14.00
CA ASP A 151 -7.34 -4.25 14.28
C ASP A 151 -6.19 -5.25 14.31
N LEU A 152 -5.22 -5.11 13.42
CA LEU A 152 -4.04 -5.98 13.39
C LEU A 152 -3.14 -5.75 14.60
N PHE A 153 -2.86 -4.48 14.92
CA PHE A 153 -1.92 -4.14 16.00
C PHE A 153 -2.55 -4.28 17.40
N ASP A 154 -3.84 -4.06 17.54
CA ASP A 154 -4.56 -4.29 18.80
C ASP A 154 -4.69 -5.78 19.11
N PHE A 155 -4.88 -6.61 18.09
CA PHE A 155 -4.92 -8.06 18.26
C PHE A 155 -3.53 -8.65 18.54
N GLY A 156 -2.49 -8.13 17.91
CA GLY A 156 -1.13 -8.66 17.96
C GLY A 156 -0.88 -9.83 17.00
N ASP A 157 0.13 -10.64 17.29
CA ASP A 157 0.55 -11.74 16.42
C ASP A 157 -0.54 -12.80 16.27
N ARG A 158 -0.81 -13.19 15.03
CA ARG A 158 -1.75 -14.28 14.68
C ARG A 158 -1.30 -15.00 13.41
N PHE A 159 -1.69 -16.28 13.27
CA PHE A 159 -1.23 -17.11 12.14
C PHE A 159 -2.07 -16.92 10.88
N SER A 160 -3.37 -16.72 11.01
CA SER A 160 -4.27 -16.58 9.87
C SER A 160 -5.42 -15.65 10.22
N MET A 161 -5.83 -14.86 9.23
CA MET A 161 -7.06 -14.07 9.27
C MET A 161 -8.22 -14.79 8.55
N ASP A 162 -7.92 -15.86 7.81
CA ASP A 162 -8.90 -16.50 6.94
C ASP A 162 -9.80 -17.50 7.68
N ASP A 163 -9.33 -18.08 8.78
CA ASP A 163 -9.97 -19.27 9.34
C ASP A 163 -11.06 -18.96 10.37
N GLY A 164 -11.23 -17.70 10.79
CA GLY A 164 -12.12 -17.38 11.94
C GLY A 164 -11.78 -18.22 13.18
N ALA A 165 -10.68 -18.96 13.14
CA ALA A 165 -10.24 -19.82 14.21
C ALA A 165 -9.81 -18.95 15.37
N GLU A 166 -10.34 -19.24 16.55
CA GLU A 166 -9.77 -18.74 17.79
C GLU A 166 -8.28 -19.05 17.77
N VAL A 167 -7.46 -18.01 17.88
CA VAL A 167 -6.01 -18.16 17.91
C VAL A 167 -5.67 -18.94 19.16
N GLY A 168 -5.32 -20.22 18.97
CA GLY A 168 -4.70 -21.00 20.03
C GLY A 168 -3.37 -20.37 20.42
N GLU A 169 -2.86 -20.68 21.60
CA GLU A 169 -1.56 -20.21 22.08
C GLU A 169 -0.52 -20.26 20.95
N LEU A 170 0.12 -19.12 20.69
CA LEU A 170 1.22 -19.00 19.75
C LEU A 170 2.32 -19.99 20.13
N LYS A 171 2.43 -21.07 19.40
CA LYS A 171 3.66 -21.88 19.43
C LYS A 171 4.73 -21.05 18.74
N GLU A 172 5.89 -20.91 19.40
CA GLU A 172 7.04 -20.18 18.86
C GLU A 172 7.22 -20.48 17.37
N LEU A 173 7.22 -19.43 16.56
CA LEU A 173 7.55 -19.52 15.14
C LEU A 173 8.98 -20.03 15.03
N ASP A 174 9.14 -21.28 14.59
CA ASP A 174 10.43 -21.82 14.17
C ASP A 174 10.82 -21.11 12.87
N ILE A 175 11.33 -19.89 12.98
CA ILE A 175 11.95 -19.20 11.86
C ILE A 175 13.24 -19.91 11.57
N LYS A 176 13.17 -20.94 10.74
CA LYS A 176 14.37 -21.52 10.13
C LYS A 176 14.93 -20.45 9.19
N THR A 177 15.88 -19.67 9.68
CA THR A 177 16.79 -18.92 8.83
C THR A 177 17.56 -19.94 8.00
N THR A 178 17.12 -20.16 6.77
CA THR A 178 17.96 -20.80 5.77
C THR A 178 19.03 -19.80 5.37
N ALA A 179 20.24 -20.04 5.84
CA ALA A 179 21.46 -19.37 5.43
C ALA A 179 21.76 -19.66 3.94
#